data_52dc2ecd6438fc3109b53c6ca2579930
#
_entry.id   52dc2ecd6438fc3109b53c6ca2579930
#
_cell.length_a   1.000
_cell.length_b   1.000
_cell.length_c   1.000
_cell.angle_alpha   90.00
_cell.angle_beta   90.00
_cell.angle_gamma   90.00
#
_symmetry.space_group_name_H-M   'P 1'
#
loop_
_entity.id
_entity.type
_entity.pdbx_description
1 polymer ?
#
loop_
_entity_poly.entity_id
_entity_poly.type
_entity_poly.pdbx_seq_one_letter_code
_entity_poly.pdbx_strand_id
1 'polypeptide(L)'
;QTYTSPFLPHNCMEPMNFYANVTDERVHLVGPIQTPEWASRLVADLLERESKDVQLEMTRMGGGFGRRLFGNYVLEVAEISDRVGRPVKLVCSREDDMTMGVYRPAIKYRFKAGIKDGKVTGYQIKEAAINGNMHHTIPHFFSGGGGGN
;
A
#
# COMPACT_ATOMS: atom_id res chain seq x y z
N GLN A 1 -3.31 -30.40 -5.35
CA GLN A 1 -2.33 -29.64 -6.12
C GLN A 1 -1.73 -28.55 -5.25
N THR A 2 -0.45 -28.21 -5.49
CA THR A 2 0.27 -27.17 -4.75
C THR A 2 0.66 -26.07 -5.72
N TYR A 3 0.46 -24.82 -5.29
CA TYR A 3 0.86 -23.62 -6.02
C TYR A 3 1.75 -22.77 -5.13
N THR A 4 2.72 -22.09 -5.72
CA THR A 4 3.60 -21.14 -5.02
C THR A 4 3.70 -19.85 -5.81
N SER A 5 3.71 -18.72 -5.12
CA SER A 5 4.01 -17.41 -5.67
C SER A 5 5.19 -16.83 -4.89
N PRO A 6 6.23 -16.34 -5.55
CA PRO A 6 7.32 -15.62 -4.88
C PRO A 6 6.88 -14.21 -4.47
N PHE A 7 7.78 -13.46 -3.82
CA PHE A 7 7.62 -12.03 -3.67
C PHE A 7 7.66 -11.37 -5.05
N LEU A 8 6.68 -10.48 -5.30
CA LEU A 8 6.57 -9.77 -6.57
C LEU A 8 6.33 -8.28 -6.34
N PRO A 9 7.05 -7.39 -7.03
CA PRO A 9 6.70 -5.98 -7.07
C PRO A 9 5.34 -5.80 -7.75
N HIS A 10 4.60 -4.75 -7.39
CA HIS A 10 3.29 -4.47 -8.00
C HIS A 10 3.40 -4.00 -9.44
N ASN A 11 4.55 -3.42 -9.80
CA ASN A 11 4.92 -3.03 -11.15
C ASN A 11 3.85 -2.17 -11.87
N CYS A 12 3.39 -1.13 -11.18
CA CYS A 12 2.48 -0.16 -11.78
C CYS A 12 3.13 0.50 -12.99
N MET A 13 2.37 0.76 -14.07
CA MET A 13 2.90 1.44 -15.25
C MET A 13 3.41 2.84 -14.91
N GLU A 14 2.70 3.55 -14.08
CA GLU A 14 3.14 4.81 -13.48
C GLU A 14 3.92 4.52 -12.20
N PRO A 15 5.23 4.83 -12.13
CA PRO A 15 6.01 4.70 -10.89
C PRO A 15 5.43 5.55 -9.76
N MET A 16 5.77 5.22 -8.52
CA MET A 16 5.30 5.97 -7.37
C MET A 16 5.73 7.43 -7.47
N ASN A 17 4.78 8.31 -7.29
CA ASN A 17 5.02 9.75 -7.29
C ASN A 17 3.98 10.45 -6.42
N PHE A 18 4.36 11.58 -5.86
CA PHE A 18 3.46 12.45 -5.11
C PHE A 18 4.04 13.85 -4.99
N TYR A 19 3.17 14.81 -4.76
CA TYR A 19 3.53 16.20 -4.47
C TYR A 19 3.14 16.54 -3.04
N ALA A 20 3.98 17.30 -2.36
CA ALA A 20 3.70 17.89 -1.06
C ALA A 20 4.16 19.34 -0.99
N ASN A 21 3.39 20.15 -0.29
CA ASN A 21 3.75 21.49 0.13
C ASN A 21 3.37 21.65 1.61
N VAL A 22 4.38 21.54 2.45
CA VAL A 22 4.24 21.67 3.91
C VAL A 22 4.63 23.08 4.30
N THR A 23 3.73 23.77 4.99
CA THR A 23 3.94 25.10 5.57
C THR A 23 3.49 25.10 7.02
N ASP A 24 3.79 26.17 7.76
CA ASP A 24 3.32 26.31 9.14
C ASP A 24 1.79 26.31 9.26
N GLU A 25 1.12 26.78 8.21
CA GLU A 25 -0.34 26.95 8.21
C GLU A 25 -1.09 25.70 7.72
N ARG A 26 -0.54 24.95 6.78
CA ARG A 26 -1.22 23.82 6.14
C ARG A 26 -0.26 22.84 5.48
N VAL A 27 -0.77 21.63 5.28
CA VAL A 27 -0.14 20.59 4.46
C VAL A 27 -0.99 20.33 3.23
N HIS A 28 -0.44 20.57 2.04
CA HIS A 28 -1.13 20.31 0.77
C HIS A 28 -0.44 19.16 0.03
N LEU A 29 -1.20 18.10 -0.22
CA LEU A 29 -0.75 16.86 -0.83
C LEU A 29 -1.52 16.63 -2.13
N VAL A 30 -0.82 16.27 -3.21
CA VAL A 30 -1.47 15.99 -4.51
C VAL A 30 -0.84 14.76 -5.16
N GLY A 31 -1.65 13.78 -5.51
CA GLY A 31 -1.13 12.62 -6.22
C GLY A 31 -2.04 11.38 -6.24
N PRO A 32 -1.56 10.32 -6.88
CA PRO A 32 -2.32 9.09 -7.03
C PRO A 32 -2.17 8.19 -5.81
N ILE A 33 -3.27 7.94 -5.12
CA ILE A 33 -3.35 7.10 -3.91
C ILE A 33 -4.66 6.31 -3.91
N GLN A 34 -4.68 5.09 -3.36
CA GLN A 34 -5.89 4.27 -3.21
C GLN A 34 -6.62 4.52 -1.89
N THR A 35 -5.92 5.06 -0.90
CA THR A 35 -6.42 5.28 0.48
C THR A 35 -6.15 6.71 0.93
N PRO A 36 -6.79 7.73 0.33
CA PRO A 36 -6.45 9.13 0.58
C PRO A 36 -6.65 9.55 2.05
N GLU A 37 -7.75 9.15 2.64
CA GLU A 37 -8.08 9.50 4.02
C GLU A 37 -7.06 8.94 5.02
N TRP A 38 -6.65 7.69 4.79
CA TRP A 38 -5.66 7.05 5.63
C TRP A 38 -4.26 7.67 5.45
N ALA A 39 -3.86 7.98 4.22
CA ALA A 39 -2.61 8.66 3.93
C ALA A 39 -2.55 10.06 4.58
N SER A 40 -3.66 10.80 4.55
CA SER A 40 -3.75 12.11 5.22
C SER A 40 -3.56 12.00 6.73
N ARG A 41 -4.15 11.00 7.37
CA ARG A 41 -3.96 10.76 8.81
C ARG A 41 -2.51 10.43 9.13
N LEU A 42 -1.88 9.55 8.36
CA LEU A 42 -0.48 9.20 8.57
C LEU A 42 0.46 10.40 8.44
N VAL A 43 0.19 11.32 7.47
CA VAL A 43 0.96 12.54 7.32
C VAL A 43 0.70 13.51 8.49
N ALA A 44 -0.55 13.61 8.94
CA ALA A 44 -0.88 14.41 10.11
C ALA A 44 -0.11 13.93 11.35
N ASP A 45 -0.12 12.61 11.58
CA ASP A 45 0.61 11.98 12.70
C ASP A 45 2.14 12.20 12.56
N LEU A 46 2.69 12.03 11.35
CA LEU A 46 4.12 12.22 11.09
C LEU A 46 4.61 13.63 11.37
N LEU A 47 3.80 14.62 10.98
CA LEU A 47 4.14 16.05 11.09
C LEU A 47 3.63 16.68 12.38
N GLU A 48 3.02 15.90 13.28
CA GLU A 48 2.40 16.38 14.53
C GLU A 48 1.36 17.49 14.29
N ARG A 49 0.53 17.31 13.24
CA ARG A 49 -0.53 18.23 12.81
C ARG A 49 -1.92 17.66 13.09
N GLU A 50 -2.92 18.52 13.14
CA GLU A 50 -4.31 18.07 13.14
C GLU A 50 -4.73 17.62 11.73
N SER A 51 -5.55 16.59 11.64
CA SER A 51 -6.02 16.06 10.34
C SER A 51 -6.74 17.11 9.48
N LYS A 52 -7.36 18.13 10.08
CA LYS A 52 -8.01 19.23 9.38
C LYS A 52 -7.03 20.13 8.60
N ASP A 53 -5.75 20.14 9.00
CA ASP A 53 -4.71 20.97 8.39
C ASP A 53 -4.04 20.27 7.21
N VAL A 54 -4.39 18.99 6.97
CA VAL A 54 -3.88 18.17 5.87
C VAL A 54 -4.94 18.05 4.77
N GLN A 55 -4.70 18.73 3.66
CA GLN A 55 -5.52 18.65 2.45
C GLN A 55 -4.86 17.71 1.46
N LEU A 56 -5.57 16.64 1.06
CA LEU A 56 -5.10 15.72 0.03
C LEU A 56 -6.03 15.73 -1.18
N GLU A 57 -5.46 15.99 -2.34
CA GLU A 57 -6.14 15.94 -3.63
C GLU A 57 -5.70 14.69 -4.41
N MET A 58 -6.67 13.85 -4.75
CA MET A 58 -6.41 12.67 -5.59
C MET A 58 -6.33 13.05 -7.06
N THR A 59 -5.28 12.55 -7.72
CA THR A 59 -5.18 12.58 -9.19
C THR A 59 -5.61 11.22 -9.77
N ARG A 60 -5.77 11.17 -11.10
CA ARG A 60 -5.84 9.91 -11.82
C ARG A 60 -4.55 9.13 -11.62
N MET A 61 -4.65 7.80 -11.55
CA MET A 61 -3.49 6.95 -11.33
C MET A 61 -3.27 5.99 -12.50
N GLY A 62 -2.01 5.80 -12.87
CA GLY A 62 -1.57 4.83 -13.88
C GLY A 62 -1.38 3.43 -13.33
N GLY A 63 -2.33 2.98 -12.51
CA GLY A 63 -2.33 1.69 -11.83
C GLY A 63 -1.98 1.79 -10.34
N GLY A 64 -2.61 0.95 -9.54
CA GLY A 64 -2.35 0.85 -8.09
C GLY A 64 -2.07 -0.59 -7.67
N PHE A 65 -2.97 -1.50 -8.01
CA PHE A 65 -2.85 -2.95 -7.76
C PHE A 65 -2.50 -3.33 -6.31
N GLY A 66 -2.81 -2.46 -5.36
CA GLY A 66 -2.44 -2.59 -3.96
C GLY A 66 -1.16 -1.84 -3.55
N ARG A 67 -0.29 -1.43 -4.47
CA ARG A 67 0.93 -0.67 -4.15
C ARG A 67 0.62 0.69 -3.52
N ARG A 68 -0.41 1.36 -4.02
CA ARG A 68 -0.81 2.69 -3.55
C ARG A 68 -1.76 2.66 -2.34
N LEU A 69 -1.91 1.51 -1.69
CA LEU A 69 -2.57 1.39 -0.39
C LEU A 69 -1.67 1.85 0.77
N PHE A 70 -0.35 1.72 0.63
CA PHE A 70 0.57 1.84 1.76
C PHE A 70 1.01 3.26 2.10
N GLY A 71 0.89 4.21 1.20
CA GLY A 71 1.15 5.63 1.46
C GLY A 71 2.59 6.00 1.85
N ASN A 72 3.55 5.06 1.88
CA ASN A 72 4.92 5.32 2.29
C ASN A 72 5.60 6.44 1.50
N TYR A 73 5.40 6.49 0.17
CA TYR A 73 5.91 7.53 -0.70
C TYR A 73 5.24 8.90 -0.45
N VAL A 74 4.02 8.91 0.12
CA VAL A 74 3.34 10.15 0.54
C VAL A 74 3.98 10.70 1.81
N LEU A 75 4.31 9.84 2.77
CA LEU A 75 5.04 10.22 3.98
C LEU A 75 6.41 10.78 3.63
N GLU A 76 7.13 10.09 2.74
CA GLU A 76 8.47 10.49 2.31
C GLU A 76 8.48 11.89 1.69
N VAL A 77 7.58 12.19 0.75
CA VAL A 77 7.52 13.51 0.13
C VAL A 77 7.08 14.60 1.10
N ALA A 78 6.18 14.28 2.04
CA ALA A 78 5.74 15.22 3.06
C ALA A 78 6.90 15.59 3.99
N GLU A 79 7.66 14.60 4.48
CA GLU A 79 8.84 14.82 5.31
C GLU A 79 9.93 15.61 4.57
N ILE A 80 10.19 15.31 3.30
CA ILE A 80 11.15 16.07 2.50
C ILE A 80 10.69 17.54 2.36
N SER A 81 9.41 17.77 2.04
CA SER A 81 8.86 19.13 1.89
C SER A 81 8.98 19.94 3.18
N ASP A 82 8.67 19.31 4.33
CA ASP A 82 8.80 19.92 5.65
C ASP A 82 10.25 20.33 5.93
N ARG A 83 11.20 19.42 5.74
CA ARG A 83 12.62 19.67 6.01
C ARG A 83 13.25 20.72 5.11
N VAL A 84 12.85 20.80 3.83
CA VAL A 84 13.40 21.79 2.90
C VAL A 84 12.63 23.12 2.90
N GLY A 85 11.47 23.18 3.54
CA GLY A 85 10.61 24.36 3.62
C GLY A 85 10.10 24.82 2.25
N ARG A 86 9.89 23.91 1.30
CA ARG A 86 9.47 24.20 -0.07
C ARG A 86 8.56 23.13 -0.63
N PRO A 87 7.74 23.44 -1.65
CA PRO A 87 7.01 22.44 -2.40
C PRO A 87 7.96 21.43 -3.04
N VAL A 88 7.62 20.15 -2.94
CA VAL A 88 8.41 19.04 -3.49
C VAL A 88 7.50 18.12 -4.30
N LYS A 89 7.99 17.68 -5.45
CA LYS A 89 7.41 16.55 -6.19
C LYS A 89 8.41 15.41 -6.18
N LEU A 90 8.05 14.32 -5.52
CA LEU A 90 8.79 13.06 -5.56
C LEU A 90 8.33 12.25 -6.76
N VAL A 91 9.26 11.70 -7.53
CA VAL A 91 9.00 10.75 -8.60
C VAL A 91 10.05 9.66 -8.50
N CYS A 92 9.62 8.43 -8.22
CA CYS A 92 10.52 7.29 -8.19
C CYS A 92 10.95 6.90 -9.62
N SER A 93 12.20 6.49 -9.78
CA SER A 93 12.59 5.76 -10.99
C SER A 93 11.88 4.39 -11.04
N ARG A 94 11.94 3.72 -12.18
CA ARG A 94 11.41 2.36 -12.28
C ARG A 94 12.16 1.39 -11.36
N GLU A 95 13.46 1.56 -11.26
CA GLU A 95 14.35 0.77 -10.42
C GLU A 95 13.99 0.96 -8.94
N ASP A 96 13.78 2.20 -8.50
CA ASP A 96 13.34 2.51 -7.14
C ASP A 96 11.98 1.88 -6.84
N ASP A 97 10.98 2.09 -7.70
CA ASP A 97 9.63 1.55 -7.51
C ASP A 97 9.60 0.03 -7.41
N MET A 98 10.49 -0.66 -8.13
CA MET A 98 10.58 -2.12 -8.12
C MET A 98 11.40 -2.69 -6.97
N THR A 99 12.31 -1.91 -6.40
CA THR A 99 13.26 -2.39 -5.37
C THR A 99 13.01 -1.84 -3.98
N MET A 100 12.40 -0.68 -3.87
CA MET A 100 12.12 -0.01 -2.59
C MET A 100 10.78 -0.43 -1.99
N GLY A 101 10.50 -1.63 -1.79
CA GLY A 101 9.22 -1.57 -1.38
C GLY A 101 8.43 -2.64 -0.78
N VAL A 102 7.19 -2.35 -0.84
CA VAL A 102 6.11 -3.22 -0.46
C VAL A 102 5.88 -4.19 -1.61
N TYR A 103 6.20 -5.46 -1.36
CA TYR A 103 5.99 -6.52 -2.33
C TYR A 103 4.68 -7.26 -2.05
N ARG A 104 4.11 -7.87 -3.07
CA ARG A 104 3.14 -8.94 -2.87
C ARG A 104 3.82 -10.08 -2.11
N PRO A 105 3.19 -10.62 -1.06
CA PRO A 105 3.82 -11.64 -0.21
C PRO A 105 4.07 -12.94 -0.98
N ALA A 106 5.10 -13.65 -0.60
CA ALA A 106 5.29 -15.02 -1.03
C ALA A 106 4.21 -15.90 -0.39
N ILE A 107 3.55 -16.72 -1.20
CA ILE A 107 2.42 -17.55 -0.75
C ILE A 107 2.58 -18.98 -1.28
N LYS A 108 2.20 -19.95 -0.46
CA LYS A 108 2.09 -21.35 -0.84
C LYS A 108 0.69 -21.85 -0.52
N TYR A 109 0.00 -22.30 -1.54
CA TYR A 109 -1.32 -22.91 -1.43
C TYR A 109 -1.27 -24.42 -1.66
N ARG A 110 -2.06 -25.16 -0.90
CA ARG A 110 -2.36 -26.57 -1.15
C ARG A 110 -3.86 -26.75 -1.25
N PHE A 111 -4.31 -27.17 -2.43
CA PHE A 111 -5.71 -27.46 -2.71
C PHE A 111 -5.97 -28.95 -2.70
N LYS A 112 -7.09 -29.37 -2.08
CA LYS A 112 -7.70 -30.68 -2.21
C LYS A 112 -9.16 -30.50 -2.60
N ALA A 113 -9.64 -31.26 -3.57
CA ALA A 113 -11.04 -31.25 -3.99
C ALA A 113 -11.57 -32.66 -4.05
N GLY A 114 -12.79 -32.88 -3.58
CA GLY A 114 -13.59 -34.06 -3.80
C GLY A 114 -14.46 -33.87 -5.05
N ILE A 115 -14.46 -34.85 -5.94
CA ILE A 115 -15.27 -34.83 -7.16
C ILE A 115 -16.14 -36.07 -7.17
N LYS A 116 -17.45 -35.89 -7.39
CA LYS A 116 -18.41 -36.95 -7.59
C LYS A 116 -19.26 -36.64 -8.82
N ASP A 117 -19.40 -37.59 -9.74
CA ASP A 117 -20.17 -37.43 -10.98
C ASP A 117 -19.81 -36.17 -11.77
N GLY A 118 -18.50 -35.85 -11.87
CA GLY A 118 -17.98 -34.69 -12.59
C GLY A 118 -18.21 -33.33 -11.86
N LYS A 119 -18.79 -33.33 -10.66
CA LYS A 119 -19.07 -32.11 -9.88
C LYS A 119 -18.17 -32.04 -8.65
N VAL A 120 -17.69 -30.85 -8.33
CA VAL A 120 -16.94 -30.60 -7.08
C VAL A 120 -17.94 -30.67 -5.92
N THR A 121 -17.73 -31.61 -5.00
CA THR A 121 -18.59 -31.82 -3.83
C THR A 121 -18.03 -31.20 -2.55
N GLY A 122 -16.78 -30.80 -2.57
CA GLY A 122 -16.12 -30.10 -1.47
C GLY A 122 -14.67 -29.77 -1.82
N TYR A 123 -14.10 -28.82 -1.10
CA TYR A 123 -12.68 -28.49 -1.24
C TYR A 123 -12.07 -28.03 0.08
N GLN A 124 -10.77 -28.20 0.18
CA GLN A 124 -9.96 -27.73 1.29
C GLN A 124 -8.79 -26.94 0.74
N ILE A 125 -8.55 -25.77 1.30
CA ILE A 125 -7.39 -24.94 1.02
C ILE A 125 -6.54 -24.86 2.29
N LYS A 126 -5.23 -25.13 2.14
CA LYS A 126 -4.23 -24.79 3.15
C LYS A 126 -3.34 -23.71 2.56
N GLU A 127 -3.17 -22.64 3.30
CA GLU A 127 -2.37 -21.49 2.91
C GLU A 127 -1.24 -21.29 3.91
N ALA A 128 -0.06 -20.98 3.39
CA ALA A 128 1.06 -20.44 4.14
C ALA A 128 1.54 -19.21 3.41
N ALA A 129 1.37 -18.05 4.03
CA ALA A 129 1.72 -16.75 3.46
C ALA A 129 2.50 -15.92 4.47
N ILE A 130 3.40 -15.09 3.96
CA ILE A 130 3.97 -14.03 4.78
C ILE A 130 2.93 -12.92 4.84
N ASN A 131 2.53 -12.55 6.06
CA ASN A 131 1.57 -11.48 6.24
C ASN A 131 2.19 -10.13 5.81
N GLY A 132 1.68 -9.53 4.75
CA GLY A 132 2.11 -8.21 4.28
C GLY A 132 1.87 -7.07 5.29
N ASN A 133 1.07 -7.33 6.32
CA ASN A 133 0.78 -6.40 7.40
C ASN A 133 1.88 -6.34 8.49
N MET A 134 3.01 -7.01 8.30
CA MET A 134 4.12 -6.98 9.27
C MET A 134 4.82 -5.62 9.35
N HIS A 135 4.49 -4.67 8.50
CA HIS A 135 4.94 -3.31 8.66
C HIS A 135 4.02 -2.56 9.60
N HIS A 136 4.57 -2.08 10.70
CA HIS A 136 3.90 -1.32 11.74
C HIS A 136 3.15 -0.05 11.27
N THR A 137 3.18 0.24 9.99
CA THR A 137 2.54 1.40 9.35
C THR A 137 1.12 1.13 8.85
N ILE A 138 0.59 -0.10 8.97
CA ILE A 138 -0.81 -0.39 8.65
C ILE A 138 -1.49 -0.92 9.92
N PRO A 139 -2.07 -0.06 10.75
CA PRO A 139 -2.81 -0.53 11.92
C PRO A 139 -4.03 -1.35 11.46
N HIS A 140 -4.12 -2.59 11.91
CA HIS A 140 -5.34 -3.40 12.06
C HIS A 140 -6.39 -3.46 10.92
N PHE A 141 -6.30 -2.66 9.85
CA PHE A 141 -7.32 -2.66 8.81
C PHE A 141 -7.41 -4.00 8.04
N PHE A 142 -6.30 -4.71 7.95
CA PHE A 142 -6.24 -6.02 7.32
C PHE A 142 -6.06 -7.19 8.31
N SER A 143 -5.98 -6.92 9.60
CA SER A 143 -5.88 -7.97 10.62
C SER A 143 -7.24 -8.57 11.00
N GLY A 144 -8.33 -8.03 10.49
CA GLY A 144 -9.70 -8.52 10.72
C GLY A 144 -10.09 -9.74 9.89
N GLY A 145 -9.18 -10.36 9.19
CA GLY A 145 -9.41 -11.55 8.38
C GLY A 145 -9.25 -12.84 9.19
N GLY A 146 -10.29 -13.20 9.93
CA GLY A 146 -10.68 -14.57 10.20
C GLY A 146 -9.63 -15.50 10.76
N GLY A 147 -9.42 -15.45 12.05
CA GLY A 147 -9.15 -16.65 12.81
C GLY A 147 -10.39 -17.55 12.77
N GLY A 148 -10.53 -18.34 11.75
CA GLY A 148 -11.44 -19.49 11.76
C GLY A 148 -10.67 -20.70 12.28
N ASN A 149 -11.08 -21.21 13.41
CA ASN A 149 -10.67 -22.51 13.95
C ASN A 149 -10.88 -23.64 12.95
#